data_09907adae0948ed0d44c54eeb8395d4e
#
_entry.id   09907adae0948ed0d44c54eeb8395d4e
#
_cell.length_a   1.000
_cell.length_b   1.000
_cell.length_c   1.000
_cell.angle_alpha   90.00
_cell.angle_beta   90.00
_cell.angle_gamma   90.00
#
_symmetry.space_group_name_H-M   'P 1'
#
loop_
_entity.id
_entity.type
_entity.pdbx_description
1 polymer ?
#
loop_
_entity_poly.entity_id
_entity_poly.type
_entity_poly.pdbx_seq_one_letter_code
_entity_poly.pdbx_strand_id
1 'polypeptide(L)'
;MFKLKNATHKSDPQTVKLAIEALAKLRLRTDLGFMQLPNQLEKIQSRATEIKKIFKQIVILGIGGSALGTRALIDALGILDSKISILILDNVDSFSFFKSLEAADLKNCHFLIISKSGQTIETLTQAELVEQLLLKRSLPGLAQVSTVISELDTNPLNEWAKKFNVPILEIPKDVGGRFSVLTPVGLLPAALAGHDLNKFQLGANWAKQQDQIIVELVAQSLMSFNRGEWVSLFWCYCDRLQSFGYWLQQLWAESLAKTKDRAGNIAPRASTPMPCVGSTDQHSILQQIMDGYRDKFIFFFRVLESEKSEIQIEKNLFRGQELMKNKSMGELFSAQADAVRESLAAARVNSLSCQLEKIDESSLAALFMLFQLIIGTLGEALNINAYDQPGVEAGKVAAKIYLTNQTNSQIKK
;
A
#
# COMPACT_ATOMS: atom_id res chain seq x y z
N MET A 1 7.59 -14.60 -11.80
CA MET A 1 7.21 -13.68 -10.72
C MET A 1 6.72 -12.35 -11.29
N PHE A 2 7.57 -11.38 -11.59
CA PHE A 2 7.18 -10.10 -12.19
C PHE A 2 7.99 -9.85 -13.48
N LYS A 3 7.34 -9.37 -14.54
CA LYS A 3 7.99 -9.12 -15.84
C LYS A 3 7.48 -7.79 -16.42
N LEU A 4 8.37 -7.07 -17.08
CA LEU A 4 8.01 -5.91 -17.90
C LEU A 4 7.78 -6.37 -19.35
N LYS A 5 6.75 -5.82 -19.97
CA LYS A 5 6.42 -6.08 -21.36
C LYS A 5 5.84 -4.83 -22.03
N ASN A 6 6.01 -4.76 -23.34
CA ASN A 6 5.27 -3.83 -24.21
C ASN A 6 5.34 -2.36 -23.74
N ALA A 7 6.54 -1.83 -23.47
CA ALA A 7 6.72 -0.39 -23.34
C ALA A 7 6.41 0.28 -24.68
N THR A 8 5.64 1.37 -24.68
CA THR A 8 5.32 2.15 -25.89
C THR A 8 6.59 2.73 -26.53
N HIS A 9 7.56 3.12 -25.70
CA HIS A 9 8.86 3.61 -26.13
C HIS A 9 9.99 2.87 -25.43
N LYS A 10 11.08 2.65 -26.15
CA LYS A 10 12.34 2.20 -25.52
C LYS A 10 12.90 3.34 -24.68
N SER A 11 13.47 3.00 -23.54
CA SER A 11 14.18 3.96 -22.71
C SER A 11 15.39 4.51 -23.44
N ASP A 12 15.58 5.83 -23.42
CA ASP A 12 16.73 6.46 -24.02
C ASP A 12 18.01 6.19 -23.19
N PRO A 13 19.19 6.08 -23.84
CA PRO A 13 20.43 5.72 -23.16
C PRO A 13 20.86 6.68 -22.05
N GLN A 14 20.56 7.97 -22.19
CA GLN A 14 20.92 8.99 -21.18
C GLN A 14 20.10 8.81 -19.91
N THR A 15 18.78 8.63 -20.05
CA THR A 15 17.90 8.38 -18.90
C THR A 15 18.18 7.04 -18.24
N VAL A 16 18.49 6.00 -19.02
CA VAL A 16 18.94 4.69 -18.47
C VAL A 16 20.22 4.85 -17.67
N LYS A 17 21.21 5.58 -18.18
CA LYS A 17 22.46 5.86 -17.46
C LYS A 17 22.18 6.59 -16.12
N LEU A 18 21.34 7.60 -16.13
CA LEU A 18 20.93 8.32 -14.91
C LEU A 18 20.26 7.38 -13.90
N ALA A 19 19.37 6.48 -14.36
CA ALA A 19 18.71 5.50 -13.50
C ALA A 19 19.71 4.51 -12.88
N ILE A 20 20.71 4.04 -13.65
CA ILE A 20 21.78 3.16 -13.14
C ILE A 20 22.61 3.88 -12.06
N GLU A 21 23.04 5.12 -12.32
CA GLU A 21 23.80 5.92 -11.35
C GLU A 21 22.99 6.20 -10.08
N ALA A 22 21.69 6.48 -10.21
CA ALA A 22 20.79 6.69 -9.10
C ALA A 22 20.58 5.42 -8.26
N LEU A 23 20.37 4.27 -8.90
CA LEU A 23 20.27 2.98 -8.22
C LEU A 23 21.57 2.64 -7.47
N ALA A 24 22.72 2.88 -8.08
CA ALA A 24 24.01 2.69 -7.42
C ALA A 24 24.16 3.57 -6.17
N LYS A 25 23.74 4.84 -6.24
CA LYS A 25 23.71 5.74 -5.08
C LYS A 25 22.77 5.21 -3.99
N LEU A 26 21.55 4.77 -4.34
CA LEU A 26 20.62 4.17 -3.39
C LEU A 26 21.22 2.94 -2.70
N ARG A 27 21.92 2.05 -3.45
CA ARG A 27 22.55 0.85 -2.92
C ARG A 27 23.63 1.14 -1.87
N LEU A 28 24.27 2.30 -1.93
CA LEU A 28 25.28 2.74 -0.97
C LEU A 28 24.68 3.36 0.31
N ARG A 29 23.37 3.62 0.37
CA ARG A 29 22.70 4.18 1.53
C ARG A 29 22.60 3.13 2.64
N THR A 30 23.10 3.46 3.83
CA THR A 30 23.03 2.61 5.03
C THR A 30 22.00 3.07 6.05
N ASP A 31 21.41 4.24 5.81
CA ASP A 31 20.43 4.90 6.66
C ASP A 31 18.97 4.60 6.28
N LEU A 32 18.74 3.65 5.39
CA LEU A 32 17.43 3.28 4.84
C LEU A 32 17.10 1.81 5.16
N GLY A 33 16.50 1.60 6.32
CA GLY A 33 16.21 0.25 6.83
C GLY A 33 15.26 -0.57 5.98
N PHE A 34 14.42 0.05 5.14
CA PHE A 34 13.49 -0.70 4.28
C PHE A 34 14.20 -1.67 3.33
N MET A 35 15.44 -1.38 2.94
CA MET A 35 16.24 -2.29 2.08
C MET A 35 16.64 -3.58 2.79
N GLN A 36 16.56 -3.64 4.12
CA GLN A 36 16.88 -4.83 4.92
C GLN A 36 15.64 -5.67 5.27
N LEU A 37 14.44 -5.21 4.85
CA LEU A 37 13.19 -5.89 5.13
C LEU A 37 12.95 -7.09 4.17
N PRO A 38 12.16 -8.08 4.59
CA PRO A 38 11.60 -8.24 5.93
C PRO A 38 12.62 -8.71 6.96
N ASN A 39 12.36 -8.40 8.21
CA ASN A 39 13.15 -8.85 9.35
C ASN A 39 12.23 -9.25 10.53
N GLN A 40 12.79 -9.73 11.64
CA GLN A 40 12.05 -10.13 12.85
C GLN A 40 10.98 -11.21 12.64
N LEU A 41 11.10 -12.06 11.61
CA LEU A 41 10.04 -13.01 11.22
C LEU A 41 9.67 -13.97 12.35
N GLU A 42 10.64 -14.51 13.10
CA GLU A 42 10.41 -15.41 14.22
C GLU A 42 9.60 -14.74 15.33
N LYS A 43 9.95 -13.50 15.68
CA LYS A 43 9.24 -12.72 16.71
C LYS A 43 7.80 -12.44 16.30
N ILE A 44 7.59 -12.08 15.03
CA ILE A 44 6.26 -11.85 14.45
C ILE A 44 5.44 -13.15 14.48
N GLN A 45 6.02 -14.27 14.04
CA GLN A 45 5.36 -15.56 14.00
C GLN A 45 4.99 -16.07 15.41
N SER A 46 5.89 -15.90 16.38
CA SER A 46 5.62 -16.24 17.79
C SER A 46 4.41 -15.44 18.31
N ARG A 47 4.42 -14.11 18.09
CA ARG A 47 3.31 -13.24 18.53
C ARG A 47 2.00 -13.59 17.84
N ALA A 48 2.00 -13.87 16.54
CA ALA A 48 0.80 -14.32 15.82
C ALA A 48 0.25 -15.62 16.41
N THR A 49 1.13 -16.57 16.75
CA THR A 49 0.73 -17.85 17.34
C THR A 49 0.09 -17.67 18.73
N GLU A 50 0.64 -16.77 19.57
CA GLU A 50 0.06 -16.43 20.89
C GLU A 50 -1.35 -15.85 20.73
N ILE A 51 -1.52 -14.86 19.84
CA ILE A 51 -2.80 -14.18 19.61
C ILE A 51 -3.86 -15.19 19.12
N LYS A 52 -3.53 -16.02 18.14
CA LYS A 52 -4.45 -16.99 17.51
C LYS A 52 -4.97 -18.07 18.48
N LYS A 53 -4.23 -18.36 19.57
CA LYS A 53 -4.69 -19.30 20.61
C LYS A 53 -5.94 -18.80 21.35
N ILE A 54 -6.07 -17.49 21.49
CA ILE A 54 -7.07 -16.85 22.36
C ILE A 54 -8.14 -16.13 21.52
N PHE A 55 -7.73 -15.38 20.51
CA PHE A 55 -8.58 -14.47 19.76
C PHE A 55 -8.90 -14.97 18.36
N LYS A 56 -10.07 -14.61 17.86
CA LYS A 56 -10.57 -14.97 16.52
C LYS A 56 -10.80 -13.76 15.63
N GLN A 57 -10.96 -12.60 16.21
CA GLN A 57 -11.11 -11.37 15.47
C GLN A 57 -9.95 -10.43 15.77
N ILE A 58 -9.35 -9.89 14.72
CA ILE A 58 -8.25 -8.93 14.80
C ILE A 58 -8.76 -7.57 14.34
N VAL A 59 -8.62 -6.57 15.17
CA VAL A 59 -8.98 -5.19 14.84
C VAL A 59 -7.70 -4.36 14.75
N ILE A 60 -7.47 -3.73 13.62
CA ILE A 60 -6.29 -2.91 13.37
C ILE A 60 -6.69 -1.44 13.47
N LEU A 61 -6.04 -0.72 14.38
CA LEU A 61 -6.16 0.72 14.57
C LEU A 61 -4.90 1.38 14.04
N GLY A 62 -5.01 2.12 12.94
CA GLY A 62 -3.86 2.76 12.29
C GLY A 62 -4.29 3.51 11.04
N ILE A 63 -3.52 4.48 10.59
CA ILE A 63 -3.84 5.32 9.42
C ILE A 63 -2.65 5.46 8.48
N GLY A 64 -2.89 5.71 7.20
CA GLY A 64 -1.84 5.91 6.20
C GLY A 64 -0.91 4.71 6.10
N GLY A 65 0.41 4.92 6.27
CA GLY A 65 1.40 3.84 6.21
C GLY A 65 1.22 2.74 7.25
N SER A 66 0.48 3.01 8.34
CA SER A 66 0.14 2.01 9.37
C SER A 66 -1.06 1.11 8.98
N ALA A 67 -1.74 1.39 7.88
CA ALA A 67 -2.93 0.64 7.45
C ALA A 67 -2.90 0.24 5.97
N LEU A 68 -2.52 1.16 5.04
CA LEU A 68 -2.64 0.93 3.60
C LEU A 68 -1.87 -0.29 3.11
N GLY A 69 -0.62 -0.49 3.60
CA GLY A 69 0.16 -1.67 3.24
C GLY A 69 -0.48 -2.97 3.74
N THR A 70 -1.00 -2.95 4.96
CA THR A 70 -1.73 -4.09 5.54
C THR A 70 -3.01 -4.40 4.77
N ARG A 71 -3.80 -3.37 4.43
CA ARG A 71 -5.00 -3.53 3.61
C ARG A 71 -4.66 -4.15 2.26
N ALA A 72 -3.61 -3.63 1.59
CA ALA A 72 -3.16 -4.17 0.32
C ALA A 72 -2.73 -5.66 0.41
N LEU A 73 -2.09 -6.07 1.52
CA LEU A 73 -1.76 -7.47 1.76
C LEU A 73 -3.00 -8.35 1.94
N ILE A 74 -3.92 -7.94 2.82
CA ILE A 74 -5.09 -8.74 3.18
C ILE A 74 -6.08 -8.82 2.00
N ASP A 75 -6.32 -7.71 1.30
CA ASP A 75 -7.23 -7.70 0.14
C ASP A 75 -6.68 -8.52 -1.03
N ALA A 76 -5.35 -8.52 -1.22
CA ALA A 76 -4.73 -9.28 -2.30
C ALA A 76 -4.62 -10.78 -2.01
N LEU A 77 -4.27 -11.18 -0.80
CA LEU A 77 -4.00 -12.56 -0.43
C LEU A 77 -5.19 -13.29 0.20
N GLY A 78 -6.14 -12.51 0.75
CA GLY A 78 -7.25 -13.07 1.54
C GLY A 78 -6.82 -13.52 2.93
N ILE A 79 -7.73 -14.20 3.62
CA ILE A 79 -7.52 -14.81 4.93
C ILE A 79 -7.59 -16.32 4.75
N LEU A 80 -6.47 -17.01 4.94
CA LEU A 80 -6.37 -18.47 4.76
C LEU A 80 -6.89 -19.23 5.98
N ASP A 81 -6.72 -18.67 7.18
CA ASP A 81 -7.22 -19.25 8.42
C ASP A 81 -8.70 -18.89 8.60
N SER A 82 -9.59 -19.78 8.23
CA SER A 82 -11.06 -19.57 8.28
C SER A 82 -11.61 -19.26 9.68
N LYS A 83 -10.80 -19.41 10.73
CA LYS A 83 -11.17 -19.08 12.12
C LYS A 83 -10.84 -17.64 12.48
N ILE A 84 -10.11 -16.93 11.63
CA ILE A 84 -9.67 -15.54 11.86
C ILE A 84 -10.50 -14.62 10.99
N SER A 85 -10.86 -13.47 11.53
CA SER A 85 -11.34 -12.31 10.78
C SER A 85 -10.48 -11.09 11.09
N ILE A 86 -10.29 -10.21 10.10
CA ILE A 86 -9.48 -9.01 10.22
C ILE A 86 -10.32 -7.80 9.82
N LEU A 87 -10.42 -6.84 10.72
CA LEU A 87 -11.08 -5.55 10.51
C LEU A 87 -10.03 -4.44 10.58
N ILE A 88 -9.96 -3.59 9.57
CA ILE A 88 -9.01 -2.48 9.52
C ILE A 88 -9.79 -1.17 9.66
N LEU A 89 -9.53 -0.44 10.75
CA LEU A 89 -10.10 0.87 11.05
C LEU A 89 -9.02 1.93 10.83
N ASP A 90 -9.06 2.55 9.66
CA ASP A 90 -8.03 3.47 9.17
C ASP A 90 -8.53 4.90 8.94
N ASN A 91 -9.71 5.21 9.50
CA ASN A 91 -10.31 6.54 9.44
C ASN A 91 -11.03 6.88 10.75
N VAL A 92 -11.20 8.17 11.02
CA VAL A 92 -11.92 8.71 12.18
C VAL A 92 -13.35 9.14 11.85
N ASP A 93 -13.93 8.60 10.78
CA ASP A 93 -15.36 8.72 10.51
C ASP A 93 -16.14 7.98 11.60
N SER A 94 -16.81 8.75 12.46
CA SER A 94 -17.51 8.25 13.64
C SER A 94 -18.58 7.20 13.29
N PHE A 95 -19.35 7.42 12.22
CA PHE A 95 -20.40 6.48 11.82
C PHE A 95 -19.82 5.12 11.43
N SER A 96 -18.86 5.11 10.51
CA SER A 96 -18.23 3.88 10.00
C SER A 96 -17.46 3.16 11.09
N PHE A 97 -16.75 3.91 11.95
CA PHE A 97 -15.97 3.37 13.07
C PHE A 97 -16.86 2.61 14.06
N PHE A 98 -17.92 3.25 14.59
CA PHE A 98 -18.78 2.61 15.58
C PHE A 98 -19.64 1.50 14.97
N LYS A 99 -20.15 1.66 13.76
CA LYS A 99 -20.88 0.60 13.06
C LYS A 99 -20.03 -0.67 12.87
N SER A 100 -18.75 -0.50 12.54
CA SER A 100 -17.82 -1.63 12.39
C SER A 100 -17.54 -2.32 13.72
N LEU A 101 -17.38 -1.56 14.82
CA LEU A 101 -17.18 -2.12 16.16
C LEU A 101 -18.44 -2.75 16.75
N GLU A 102 -19.63 -2.27 16.38
CA GLU A 102 -20.90 -2.89 16.78
C GLU A 102 -21.09 -4.27 16.14
N ALA A 103 -20.66 -4.41 14.89
CA ALA A 103 -20.69 -5.69 14.16
C ALA A 103 -19.59 -6.67 14.61
N ALA A 104 -18.58 -6.18 15.36
CA ALA A 104 -17.46 -7.00 15.82
C ALA A 104 -17.81 -7.77 17.10
N ASP A 105 -17.31 -9.00 17.19
CA ASP A 105 -17.36 -9.81 18.43
C ASP A 105 -16.25 -9.36 19.40
N LEU A 106 -16.49 -8.24 20.10
CA LEU A 106 -15.49 -7.62 20.98
C LEU A 106 -14.95 -8.53 22.08
N LYS A 107 -15.64 -9.61 22.47
CA LYS A 107 -15.14 -10.58 23.44
C LYS A 107 -13.99 -11.41 22.90
N ASN A 108 -13.97 -11.63 21.61
CA ASN A 108 -12.97 -12.42 20.90
C ASN A 108 -12.02 -11.56 20.06
N CYS A 109 -12.03 -10.22 20.26
CA CYS A 109 -11.16 -9.28 19.54
C CYS A 109 -9.78 -9.14 20.16
N HIS A 110 -8.76 -9.07 19.32
CA HIS A 110 -7.45 -8.57 19.65
C HIS A 110 -7.15 -7.32 18.83
N PHE A 111 -6.63 -6.27 19.47
CA PHE A 111 -6.39 -4.98 18.82
C PHE A 111 -4.90 -4.82 18.50
N LEU A 112 -4.60 -4.52 17.25
CA LEU A 112 -3.27 -4.08 16.81
C LEU A 112 -3.28 -2.56 16.73
N ILE A 113 -2.58 -1.89 17.66
CA ILE A 113 -2.49 -0.43 17.72
C ILE A 113 -1.20 -0.03 17.02
N ILE A 114 -1.32 0.54 15.81
CA ILE A 114 -0.19 0.76 14.92
C ILE A 114 0.05 2.26 14.72
N SER A 115 1.13 2.78 15.28
CA SER A 115 1.60 4.14 15.05
C SER A 115 3.11 4.21 15.16
N LYS A 116 3.81 4.49 14.05
CA LYS A 116 5.28 4.60 14.05
C LYS A 116 5.75 5.59 15.10
N SER A 117 5.26 6.82 15.09
CA SER A 117 5.62 7.87 16.05
C SER A 117 5.03 7.69 17.44
N GLY A 118 4.04 6.79 17.60
CA GLY A 118 3.27 6.62 18.83
C GLY A 118 2.48 7.86 19.27
N GLN A 119 2.28 8.85 18.36
CA GLN A 119 1.63 10.14 18.64
C GLN A 119 0.54 10.49 17.62
N THR A 120 0.20 9.57 16.70
CA THR A 120 -0.82 9.81 15.69
C THR A 120 -2.17 9.99 16.36
N ILE A 121 -2.73 11.20 16.28
CA ILE A 121 -3.92 11.58 17.03
C ILE A 121 -5.12 10.69 16.68
N GLU A 122 -5.27 10.34 15.42
CA GLU A 122 -6.35 9.47 14.93
C GLU A 122 -6.27 8.08 15.58
N THR A 123 -5.09 7.48 15.58
CA THR A 123 -4.87 6.14 16.17
C THR A 123 -5.06 6.15 17.69
N LEU A 124 -4.54 7.17 18.38
CA LEU A 124 -4.71 7.29 19.82
C LEU A 124 -6.17 7.52 20.20
N THR A 125 -6.90 8.38 19.46
CA THR A 125 -8.33 8.60 19.67
C THR A 125 -9.15 7.33 19.44
N GLN A 126 -8.85 6.56 18.41
CA GLN A 126 -9.49 5.25 18.17
C GLN A 126 -9.24 4.29 19.34
N ALA A 127 -8.00 4.22 19.84
CA ALA A 127 -7.64 3.36 20.97
C ALA A 127 -8.38 3.76 22.26
N GLU A 128 -8.45 5.06 22.57
CA GLU A 128 -9.20 5.56 23.73
C GLU A 128 -10.70 5.27 23.64
N LEU A 129 -11.30 5.43 22.46
CA LEU A 129 -12.72 5.11 22.25
C LEU A 129 -13.00 3.60 22.36
N VAL A 130 -12.08 2.76 21.88
CA VAL A 130 -12.16 1.29 22.05
C VAL A 130 -12.08 0.94 23.53
N GLU A 131 -11.13 1.51 24.30
CA GLU A 131 -11.03 1.29 25.75
C GLU A 131 -12.35 1.61 26.46
N GLN A 132 -12.92 2.79 26.20
CA GLN A 132 -14.20 3.20 26.79
C GLN A 132 -15.33 2.24 26.41
N LEU A 133 -15.38 1.76 25.17
CA LEU A 133 -16.39 0.83 24.69
C LEU A 133 -16.26 -0.55 25.37
N LEU A 134 -15.03 -1.06 25.53
CA LEU A 134 -14.76 -2.32 26.21
C LEU A 134 -15.21 -2.25 27.68
N LEU A 135 -14.81 -1.20 28.40
CA LEU A 135 -15.19 -0.98 29.80
C LEU A 135 -16.72 -0.83 29.97
N LYS A 136 -17.37 -0.06 29.10
CA LYS A 136 -18.84 0.07 29.10
C LYS A 136 -19.58 -1.25 28.91
N ARG A 137 -18.95 -2.21 28.19
CA ARG A 137 -19.50 -3.56 27.98
C ARG A 137 -19.02 -4.57 29.01
N SER A 138 -18.34 -4.14 30.08
CA SER A 138 -17.73 -4.99 31.12
C SER A 138 -16.80 -6.05 30.53
N LEU A 139 -16.05 -5.71 29.48
CA LEU A 139 -15.04 -6.55 28.86
C LEU A 139 -13.63 -6.21 29.41
N PRO A 140 -12.63 -7.09 29.18
CA PRO A 140 -11.23 -6.77 29.51
C PRO A 140 -10.80 -5.45 28.83
N GLY A 141 -10.05 -4.62 29.57
CA GLY A 141 -9.54 -3.36 29.03
C GLY A 141 -8.55 -3.58 27.89
N LEU A 142 -8.36 -2.54 27.06
CA LEU A 142 -7.54 -2.59 25.85
C LEU A 142 -6.12 -3.12 26.09
N ALA A 143 -5.53 -2.81 27.23
CA ALA A 143 -4.19 -3.30 27.60
C ALA A 143 -4.09 -4.84 27.65
N GLN A 144 -5.16 -5.53 27.99
CA GLN A 144 -5.19 -6.99 28.10
C GLN A 144 -5.40 -7.69 26.77
N VAL A 145 -5.92 -6.98 25.79
CA VAL A 145 -6.37 -7.54 24.49
C VAL A 145 -5.70 -6.86 23.31
N SER A 146 -4.50 -6.28 23.49
CA SER A 146 -3.82 -5.57 22.41
C SER A 146 -2.34 -5.92 22.25
N THR A 147 -1.81 -5.49 21.10
CA THR A 147 -0.39 -5.44 20.76
C THR A 147 -0.11 -4.09 20.13
N VAL A 148 0.94 -3.42 20.58
CA VAL A 148 1.42 -2.18 19.99
C VAL A 148 2.45 -2.47 18.92
N ILE A 149 2.39 -1.73 17.80
CA ILE A 149 3.41 -1.75 16.74
C ILE A 149 3.88 -0.29 16.56
N SER A 150 5.12 0.00 16.99
CA SER A 150 5.65 1.36 17.05
C SER A 150 7.18 1.37 17.00
N GLU A 151 7.81 2.53 16.79
CA GLU A 151 9.23 2.71 17.15
C GLU A 151 9.41 2.51 18.65
N LEU A 152 10.63 2.12 19.07
CA LEU A 152 10.91 1.91 20.51
C LEU A 152 11.22 3.19 21.29
N ASP A 153 11.23 4.35 20.64
CA ASP A 153 11.45 5.64 21.27
C ASP A 153 10.36 5.96 22.32
N THR A 154 10.69 6.82 23.26
CA THR A 154 9.73 7.33 24.26
C THR A 154 8.65 8.16 23.55
N ASN A 155 7.42 7.70 23.65
CA ASN A 155 6.23 8.33 23.08
C ASN A 155 4.99 7.91 23.88
N PRO A 156 3.85 8.61 23.78
CA PRO A 156 2.65 8.32 24.57
C PRO A 156 2.15 6.88 24.45
N LEU A 157 2.16 6.30 23.26
CA LEU A 157 1.71 4.92 23.04
C LEU A 157 2.63 3.90 23.71
N ASN A 158 3.94 4.08 23.61
CA ASN A 158 4.92 3.19 24.24
C ASN A 158 4.96 3.35 25.76
N GLU A 159 4.76 4.55 26.29
CA GLU A 159 4.65 4.78 27.73
C GLU A 159 3.44 4.05 28.32
N TRP A 160 2.29 4.18 27.66
CA TRP A 160 1.10 3.42 28.00
C TRP A 160 1.33 1.89 27.91
N ALA A 161 1.92 1.43 26.82
CA ALA A 161 2.18 0.01 26.63
C ALA A 161 3.12 -0.56 27.70
N LYS A 162 4.19 0.16 28.04
CA LYS A 162 5.13 -0.23 29.13
C LYS A 162 4.47 -0.23 30.50
N LYS A 163 3.66 0.79 30.81
CA LYS A 163 2.94 0.92 32.08
C LYS A 163 2.01 -0.27 32.35
N PHE A 164 1.37 -0.78 31.28
CA PHE A 164 0.38 -1.86 31.39
C PHE A 164 0.91 -3.22 30.90
N ASN A 165 2.21 -3.35 30.62
CA ASN A 165 2.86 -4.56 30.11
C ASN A 165 2.25 -5.07 28.79
N VAL A 166 1.81 -4.17 27.90
CA VAL A 166 1.32 -4.51 26.56
C VAL A 166 2.50 -4.90 25.67
N PRO A 167 2.44 -6.02 24.94
CA PRO A 167 3.51 -6.40 24.02
C PRO A 167 3.73 -5.36 22.93
N ILE A 168 5.01 -5.03 22.67
CA ILE A 168 5.41 -4.09 21.62
C ILE A 168 6.23 -4.82 20.56
N LEU A 169 5.84 -4.69 19.30
CA LEU A 169 6.66 -5.03 18.14
C LEU A 169 7.24 -3.77 17.50
N GLU A 170 8.50 -3.82 17.17
CA GLU A 170 9.26 -2.68 16.70
C GLU A 170 9.03 -2.39 15.21
N ILE A 171 8.80 -1.11 14.89
CA ILE A 171 9.04 -0.54 13.56
C ILE A 171 10.43 0.08 13.60
N PRO A 172 11.40 -0.39 12.77
CA PRO A 172 12.74 0.18 12.77
C PRO A 172 12.70 1.69 12.48
N LYS A 173 13.51 2.46 13.19
CA LYS A 173 13.50 3.94 13.14
C LYS A 173 13.84 4.48 11.74
N ASP A 174 14.71 3.77 11.04
CA ASP A 174 15.16 4.06 9.67
C ASP A 174 14.19 3.58 8.57
N VAL A 175 13.00 3.09 8.96
CA VAL A 175 11.93 2.70 8.03
C VAL A 175 10.80 3.73 8.09
N GLY A 176 10.59 4.49 7.02
CA GLY A 176 9.47 5.43 6.91
C GLY A 176 8.10 4.72 6.94
N GLY A 177 7.03 5.40 7.41
CA GLY A 177 5.70 4.81 7.55
C GLY A 177 5.18 4.15 6.27
N ARG A 178 5.27 4.83 5.13
CA ARG A 178 4.86 4.30 3.81
C ARG A 178 5.76 3.19 3.26
N PHE A 179 6.93 2.97 3.88
CA PHE A 179 7.86 1.87 3.57
C PHE A 179 7.73 0.68 4.54
N SER A 180 6.79 0.71 5.50
CA SER A 180 6.74 -0.23 6.61
C SER A 180 5.95 -1.52 6.37
N VAL A 181 5.39 -1.72 5.19
CA VAL A 181 4.53 -2.89 4.89
C VAL A 181 5.22 -4.25 5.16
N LEU A 182 6.52 -4.36 4.96
CA LEU A 182 7.31 -5.57 5.22
C LEU A 182 7.96 -5.58 6.63
N THR A 183 7.44 -4.77 7.56
CA THR A 183 7.72 -4.82 9.01
C THR A 183 6.57 -5.52 9.75
N PRO A 184 6.57 -5.58 11.10
CA PRO A 184 5.41 -6.06 11.85
C PRO A 184 4.07 -5.40 11.47
N VAL A 185 4.09 -4.19 10.88
CA VAL A 185 2.88 -3.47 10.40
C VAL A 185 2.04 -4.32 9.44
N GLY A 186 2.64 -4.90 8.43
CA GLY A 186 1.93 -5.75 7.46
C GLY A 186 2.09 -7.24 7.76
N LEU A 187 3.26 -7.65 8.29
CA LEU A 187 3.58 -9.06 8.45
C LEU A 187 2.89 -9.73 9.64
N LEU A 188 2.58 -9.01 10.74
CA LEU A 188 1.80 -9.61 11.82
C LEU A 188 0.36 -9.90 11.39
N PRO A 189 -0.37 -8.98 10.75
CA PRO A 189 -1.67 -9.28 10.14
C PRO A 189 -1.62 -10.43 9.13
N ALA A 190 -0.59 -10.50 8.28
CA ALA A 190 -0.41 -11.60 7.32
C ALA A 190 -0.23 -12.95 8.02
N ALA A 191 0.60 -13.04 9.07
CA ALA A 191 0.79 -14.26 9.88
C ALA A 191 -0.50 -14.67 10.60
N LEU A 192 -1.27 -13.69 11.09
CA LEU A 192 -2.58 -13.92 11.70
C LEU A 192 -3.58 -14.45 10.67
N ALA A 193 -3.55 -13.96 9.44
CA ALA A 193 -4.35 -14.46 8.33
C ALA A 193 -3.93 -15.86 7.84
N GLY A 194 -2.81 -16.40 8.33
CA GLY A 194 -2.34 -17.76 8.01
C GLY A 194 -1.27 -17.84 6.92
N HIS A 195 -0.71 -16.71 6.51
CA HIS A 195 0.31 -16.63 5.46
C HIS A 195 1.71 -17.00 5.98
N ASP A 196 2.53 -17.58 5.09
CA ASP A 196 3.91 -17.96 5.36
C ASP A 196 4.86 -16.76 5.20
N LEU A 197 5.42 -16.30 6.31
CA LEU A 197 6.32 -15.16 6.36
C LEU A 197 7.63 -15.40 5.59
N ASN A 198 8.10 -16.64 5.45
CA ASN A 198 9.31 -16.94 4.69
C ASN A 198 9.12 -16.67 3.20
N LYS A 199 7.93 -16.85 2.66
CA LYS A 199 7.61 -16.51 1.28
C LYS A 199 7.69 -15.00 1.02
N PHE A 200 7.29 -14.16 1.99
CA PHE A 200 7.50 -12.71 1.87
C PHE A 200 8.99 -12.38 1.79
N GLN A 201 9.83 -13.04 2.60
CA GLN A 201 11.29 -12.85 2.54
C GLN A 201 11.85 -13.26 1.17
N LEU A 202 11.42 -14.39 0.62
CA LEU A 202 11.84 -14.86 -0.70
C LEU A 202 11.49 -13.83 -1.79
N GLY A 203 10.27 -13.31 -1.77
CA GLY A 203 9.82 -12.32 -2.73
C GLY A 203 10.58 -10.99 -2.64
N ALA A 204 10.76 -10.46 -1.43
CA ALA A 204 11.52 -9.24 -1.21
C ALA A 204 13.00 -9.40 -1.62
N ASN A 205 13.63 -10.54 -1.31
CA ASN A 205 15.00 -10.81 -1.71
C ASN A 205 15.15 -10.97 -3.23
N TRP A 206 14.18 -11.57 -3.89
CA TRP A 206 14.15 -11.60 -5.36
C TRP A 206 14.11 -10.17 -5.94
N ALA A 207 13.23 -9.30 -5.43
CA ALA A 207 13.10 -7.92 -5.91
C ALA A 207 14.38 -7.11 -5.77
N LYS A 208 15.12 -7.30 -4.67
CA LYS A 208 16.41 -6.64 -4.43
C LYS A 208 17.48 -6.98 -5.49
N GLN A 209 17.32 -8.06 -6.25
CA GLN A 209 18.23 -8.50 -7.29
C GLN A 209 17.80 -8.08 -8.70
N GLN A 210 16.67 -7.35 -8.84
CA GLN A 210 16.09 -7.01 -10.14
C GLN A 210 16.51 -5.64 -10.65
N ASP A 211 17.81 -5.35 -10.69
CA ASP A 211 18.33 -4.03 -11.09
C ASP A 211 17.84 -3.60 -12.48
N GLN A 212 17.76 -4.51 -13.45
CA GLN A 212 17.28 -4.21 -14.80
C GLN A 212 15.81 -3.74 -14.80
N ILE A 213 14.94 -4.38 -14.01
CA ILE A 213 13.54 -4.00 -13.87
C ILE A 213 13.42 -2.64 -13.19
N ILE A 214 14.19 -2.41 -12.13
CA ILE A 214 14.21 -1.14 -11.39
C ILE A 214 14.67 -0.01 -12.31
N VAL A 215 15.79 -0.19 -13.01
CA VAL A 215 16.34 0.80 -13.93
C VAL A 215 15.35 1.14 -15.05
N GLU A 216 14.71 0.14 -15.66
CA GLU A 216 13.74 0.38 -16.73
C GLU A 216 12.52 1.16 -16.22
N LEU A 217 11.93 0.80 -15.06
CA LEU A 217 10.80 1.50 -14.49
C LEU A 217 11.14 2.93 -14.08
N VAL A 218 12.33 3.16 -13.55
CA VAL A 218 12.85 4.50 -13.22
C VAL A 218 13.07 5.31 -14.49
N ALA A 219 13.71 4.76 -15.51
CA ALA A 219 13.95 5.46 -16.78
C ALA A 219 12.64 5.84 -17.47
N GLN A 220 11.67 4.93 -17.55
CA GLN A 220 10.33 5.22 -18.12
C GLN A 220 9.62 6.33 -17.34
N SER A 221 9.72 6.33 -16.00
CA SER A 221 9.14 7.38 -15.16
C SER A 221 9.79 8.74 -15.40
N LEU A 222 11.12 8.81 -15.46
CA LEU A 222 11.85 10.05 -15.75
C LEU A 222 11.53 10.57 -17.16
N MET A 223 11.47 9.69 -18.15
CA MET A 223 11.06 10.06 -19.50
C MET A 223 9.63 10.60 -19.54
N SER A 224 8.71 10.03 -18.75
CA SER A 224 7.34 10.51 -18.67
C SER A 224 7.29 11.94 -18.09
N PHE A 225 8.06 12.21 -17.02
CA PHE A 225 8.17 13.55 -16.45
C PHE A 225 8.75 14.56 -17.45
N ASN A 226 9.78 14.16 -18.22
CA ASN A 226 10.39 15.01 -19.25
C ASN A 226 9.42 15.31 -20.41
N ARG A 227 8.48 14.42 -20.71
CA ARG A 227 7.43 14.63 -21.72
C ARG A 227 6.25 15.45 -21.21
N GLY A 228 6.19 15.77 -19.89
CA GLY A 228 5.06 16.49 -19.30
C GLY A 228 3.86 15.57 -19.01
N GLU A 229 4.06 14.29 -18.83
CA GLU A 229 3.04 13.33 -18.44
C GLU A 229 2.88 13.37 -16.90
N TRP A 230 2.09 14.34 -16.45
CA TRP A 230 1.98 14.69 -15.03
C TRP A 230 1.03 13.83 -14.21
N VAL A 231 0.44 12.80 -14.81
CA VAL A 231 -0.39 11.81 -14.12
C VAL A 231 0.15 10.42 -14.38
N SER A 232 0.58 9.73 -13.33
CA SER A 232 0.94 8.30 -13.39
C SER A 232 -0.27 7.46 -13.00
N LEU A 233 -0.88 6.80 -13.99
CA LEU A 233 -1.99 5.88 -13.78
C LEU A 233 -1.45 4.49 -13.43
N PHE A 234 -1.78 4.00 -12.24
CA PHE A 234 -1.51 2.63 -11.83
C PHE A 234 -2.75 1.79 -12.08
N TRP A 235 -2.88 1.27 -13.30
CA TRP A 235 -4.08 0.57 -13.74
C TRP A 235 -3.96 -0.94 -13.51
N CYS A 236 -4.63 -1.42 -12.47
CA CYS A 236 -4.60 -2.81 -12.06
C CYS A 236 -5.73 -3.60 -12.71
N TYR A 237 -5.43 -4.48 -13.66
CA TYR A 237 -6.37 -5.47 -14.18
C TYR A 237 -6.37 -6.69 -13.24
N CYS A 238 -6.86 -6.45 -12.05
CA CYS A 238 -7.11 -7.42 -10.99
C CYS A 238 -7.68 -6.70 -9.77
N ASP A 239 -8.89 -7.04 -9.34
CA ASP A 239 -9.57 -6.43 -8.19
C ASP A 239 -8.74 -6.58 -6.91
N ARG A 240 -8.07 -7.72 -6.74
CA ARG A 240 -7.19 -7.98 -5.59
C ARG A 240 -6.03 -6.99 -5.45
N LEU A 241 -5.66 -6.26 -6.51
CA LEU A 241 -4.62 -5.23 -6.48
C LEU A 241 -5.17 -3.79 -6.29
N GLN A 242 -6.47 -3.59 -6.08
CA GLN A 242 -7.03 -2.27 -5.86
C GLN A 242 -6.36 -1.55 -4.69
N SER A 243 -6.29 -2.19 -3.53
CA SER A 243 -5.66 -1.61 -2.34
C SER A 243 -4.14 -1.46 -2.46
N PHE A 244 -3.48 -2.29 -3.28
CA PHE A 244 -2.09 -2.06 -3.67
C PHE A 244 -1.94 -0.74 -4.45
N GLY A 245 -2.88 -0.42 -5.32
CA GLY A 245 -2.91 0.87 -6.02
C GLY A 245 -2.96 2.07 -5.06
N TYR A 246 -3.78 2.01 -4.01
CA TYR A 246 -3.84 3.06 -2.97
C TYR A 246 -2.57 3.14 -2.12
N TRP A 247 -1.95 2.00 -1.78
CA TRP A 247 -0.65 2.00 -1.13
C TRP A 247 0.43 2.64 -2.02
N LEU A 248 0.45 2.31 -3.30
CA LEU A 248 1.38 2.88 -4.26
C LEU A 248 1.15 4.38 -4.46
N GLN A 249 -0.10 4.83 -4.43
CA GLN A 249 -0.44 6.26 -4.44
C GLN A 249 0.22 6.99 -3.27
N GLN A 250 0.12 6.48 -2.04
CA GLN A 250 0.80 7.08 -0.90
C GLN A 250 2.31 7.06 -1.07
N LEU A 251 2.88 5.90 -1.42
CA LEU A 251 4.32 5.75 -1.59
C LEU A 251 4.87 6.76 -2.61
N TRP A 252 4.21 6.91 -3.75
CA TRP A 252 4.60 7.81 -4.84
C TRP A 252 4.43 9.28 -4.45
N ALA A 253 3.24 9.66 -4.02
CA ALA A 253 2.89 11.07 -3.75
C ALA A 253 3.75 11.67 -2.62
N GLU A 254 3.80 11.02 -1.47
CA GLU A 254 4.55 11.53 -0.32
C GLU A 254 6.07 11.53 -0.55
N SER A 255 6.58 10.62 -1.38
CA SER A 255 8.02 10.52 -1.61
C SER A 255 8.52 11.47 -2.68
N LEU A 256 7.80 11.64 -3.78
CA LEU A 256 8.29 12.36 -4.96
C LEU A 256 7.84 13.82 -5.05
N ALA A 257 6.70 14.19 -4.42
CA ALA A 257 6.20 15.56 -4.45
C ALA A 257 6.95 16.41 -3.42
N LYS A 258 7.99 17.12 -3.88
CA LYS A 258 8.81 18.02 -3.06
C LYS A 258 8.86 19.40 -3.66
N THR A 259 8.90 20.42 -2.82
CA THR A 259 9.08 21.82 -3.25
C THR A 259 10.55 22.14 -3.50
N LYS A 260 11.46 21.49 -2.77
CA LYS A 260 12.91 21.71 -2.87
C LYS A 260 13.66 20.39 -3.03
N ASP A 261 14.76 20.46 -3.80
CA ASP A 261 15.74 19.42 -3.88
C ASP A 261 16.68 19.43 -2.64
N ARG A 262 17.60 18.46 -2.56
CA ARG A 262 18.59 18.37 -1.46
C ARG A 262 19.57 19.56 -1.41
N ALA A 263 19.73 20.28 -2.51
CA ALA A 263 20.57 21.48 -2.60
C ALA A 263 19.80 22.77 -2.27
N GLY A 264 18.49 22.69 -2.01
CA GLY A 264 17.63 23.82 -1.69
C GLY A 264 17.03 24.53 -2.91
N ASN A 265 17.30 24.06 -4.13
CA ASN A 265 16.69 24.58 -5.36
C ASN A 265 15.23 24.10 -5.49
N ILE A 266 14.49 24.65 -6.46
CA ILE A 266 13.17 24.14 -6.82
C ILE A 266 13.33 22.67 -7.26
N ALA A 267 12.60 21.77 -6.62
CA ALA A 267 12.65 20.36 -6.97
C ALA A 267 12.08 20.10 -8.37
N PRO A 268 12.61 19.12 -9.11
CA PRO A 268 11.99 18.65 -10.33
C PRO A 268 10.54 18.18 -10.06
N ARG A 269 9.64 18.51 -10.99
CA ARG A 269 8.25 18.09 -10.89
C ARG A 269 8.13 16.57 -11.11
N ALA A 270 7.48 15.88 -10.19
CA ALA A 270 7.03 14.50 -10.37
C ALA A 270 5.53 14.44 -10.69
N SER A 271 5.07 13.29 -11.19
CA SER A 271 3.67 13.07 -11.53
C SER A 271 2.79 12.86 -10.30
N THR A 272 1.50 13.15 -10.46
CA THR A 272 0.46 12.78 -9.50
C THR A 272 0.06 11.32 -9.73
N PRO A 273 0.11 10.46 -8.72
CA PRO A 273 -0.31 9.07 -8.85
C PRO A 273 -1.84 8.96 -8.82
N MET A 274 -2.38 8.08 -9.67
CA MET A 274 -3.81 7.77 -9.72
C MET A 274 -4.01 6.26 -9.85
N PRO A 275 -4.54 5.57 -8.83
CA PRO A 275 -4.89 4.16 -8.92
C PRO A 275 -6.16 3.96 -9.74
N CYS A 276 -6.18 2.93 -10.58
CA CYS A 276 -7.32 2.54 -11.39
C CYS A 276 -7.47 1.01 -11.39
N VAL A 277 -8.69 0.53 -11.59
CA VAL A 277 -9.03 -0.90 -11.65
C VAL A 277 -9.67 -1.23 -13.01
N GLY A 278 -9.07 -2.13 -13.76
CA GLY A 278 -9.70 -2.70 -14.95
C GLY A 278 -10.52 -3.95 -14.57
N SER A 279 -11.65 -4.17 -15.25
CA SER A 279 -12.20 -3.39 -16.38
C SER A 279 -13.09 -2.22 -15.94
N THR A 280 -13.38 -2.05 -14.65
CA THR A 280 -14.31 -1.05 -14.13
C THR A 280 -14.00 0.36 -14.65
N ASP A 281 -12.75 0.77 -14.61
CA ASP A 281 -12.34 2.12 -14.99
C ASP A 281 -12.21 2.34 -16.51
N GLN A 282 -12.46 1.32 -17.33
CA GLN A 282 -12.76 1.54 -18.75
C GLN A 282 -14.06 2.34 -18.93
N HIS A 283 -15.00 2.21 -17.99
CA HIS A 283 -16.28 2.92 -18.00
C HIS A 283 -16.23 4.27 -17.25
N SER A 284 -15.03 4.78 -16.95
CA SER A 284 -14.79 6.07 -16.31
C SER A 284 -13.65 6.83 -16.96
N ILE A 285 -12.40 6.53 -16.60
CA ILE A 285 -11.22 7.32 -16.97
C ILE A 285 -10.77 7.12 -18.43
N LEU A 286 -11.14 6.01 -19.10
CA LEU A 286 -10.65 5.69 -20.43
C LEU A 286 -11.01 6.77 -21.46
N GLN A 287 -12.19 7.36 -21.39
CA GLN A 287 -12.59 8.49 -22.26
C GLN A 287 -11.59 9.64 -22.16
N GLN A 288 -11.21 10.04 -20.94
CA GLN A 288 -10.26 11.12 -20.72
C GLN A 288 -8.85 10.75 -21.20
N ILE A 289 -8.46 9.48 -21.09
CA ILE A 289 -7.16 9.01 -21.57
C ILE A 289 -7.09 9.08 -23.09
N MET A 290 -8.16 8.65 -23.76
CA MET A 290 -8.20 8.52 -25.22
C MET A 290 -8.40 9.84 -25.95
N ASP A 291 -9.22 10.73 -25.41
CA ASP A 291 -9.70 11.94 -26.08
C ASP A 291 -9.27 13.24 -25.37
N GLY A 292 -8.72 13.16 -24.16
CA GLY A 292 -8.21 14.30 -23.40
C GLY A 292 -6.73 14.62 -23.67
N TYR A 293 -6.16 15.49 -22.82
CA TYR A 293 -4.74 15.85 -22.88
C TYR A 293 -3.83 14.64 -22.71
N ARG A 294 -2.70 14.66 -23.46
CA ARG A 294 -1.65 13.61 -23.42
C ARG A 294 -0.66 13.87 -22.25
N ASP A 295 -1.19 13.97 -21.06
CA ASP A 295 -0.47 14.25 -19.82
C ASP A 295 -0.37 13.05 -18.87
N LYS A 296 -0.63 11.83 -19.39
CA LYS A 296 -0.72 10.61 -18.62
C LYS A 296 0.27 9.55 -19.07
N PHE A 297 0.94 8.91 -18.11
CA PHE A 297 1.71 7.68 -18.32
C PHE A 297 1.03 6.53 -17.57
N ILE A 298 0.89 5.36 -18.21
CA ILE A 298 0.11 4.24 -17.66
C ILE A 298 1.03 3.09 -17.29
N PHE A 299 1.07 2.76 -16.00
CA PHE A 299 1.58 1.49 -15.50
C PHE A 299 0.43 0.47 -15.50
N PHE A 300 0.46 -0.47 -16.44
CA PHE A 300 -0.61 -1.41 -16.69
C PHE A 300 -0.30 -2.75 -16.01
N PHE A 301 -0.92 -3.01 -14.85
CA PHE A 301 -0.68 -4.24 -14.11
C PHE A 301 -1.63 -5.35 -14.56
N ARG A 302 -1.08 -6.49 -14.96
CA ARG A 302 -1.84 -7.71 -15.28
C ARG A 302 -1.45 -8.85 -14.36
N VAL A 303 -2.42 -9.66 -13.98
CA VAL A 303 -2.25 -10.88 -13.20
C VAL A 303 -2.82 -12.05 -14.01
N LEU A 304 -1.97 -12.91 -14.55
CA LEU A 304 -2.37 -13.97 -15.47
C LEU A 304 -3.29 -15.02 -14.81
N GLU A 305 -3.15 -15.25 -13.51
CA GLU A 305 -4.05 -16.11 -12.75
C GLU A 305 -5.50 -15.60 -12.77
N SER A 306 -5.70 -14.28 -12.69
CA SER A 306 -7.03 -13.65 -12.71
C SER A 306 -7.74 -13.76 -14.07
N GLU A 307 -6.99 -14.09 -15.12
CA GLU A 307 -7.52 -14.29 -16.48
C GLU A 307 -7.97 -15.74 -16.71
N LYS A 308 -7.82 -16.62 -15.72
CA LYS A 308 -8.25 -18.01 -15.80
C LYS A 308 -9.62 -18.16 -15.14
N SER A 309 -10.48 -18.95 -15.77
CA SER A 309 -11.79 -19.31 -15.20
C SER A 309 -12.17 -20.69 -15.70
N GLU A 310 -12.72 -21.50 -14.82
CA GLU A 310 -13.18 -22.86 -15.12
C GLU A 310 -14.61 -22.86 -15.68
N ILE A 311 -15.39 -21.82 -15.38
CA ILE A 311 -16.81 -21.73 -15.78
C ILE A 311 -16.91 -21.04 -17.14
N GLN A 312 -17.55 -21.70 -18.10
CA GLN A 312 -17.83 -21.16 -19.43
C GLN A 312 -19.34 -20.98 -19.64
N ILE A 313 -19.70 -20.07 -20.54
CA ILE A 313 -21.10 -19.83 -20.93
C ILE A 313 -21.52 -20.88 -21.96
N GLU A 314 -22.20 -21.93 -21.51
CA GLU A 314 -22.67 -23.01 -22.38
C GLU A 314 -23.86 -22.58 -23.25
N LYS A 315 -24.76 -21.78 -22.70
CA LYS A 315 -25.97 -21.27 -23.39
C LYS A 315 -26.10 -19.77 -23.17
N ASN A 316 -26.28 -19.03 -24.25
CA ASN A 316 -26.54 -17.60 -24.15
C ASN A 316 -27.94 -17.35 -23.64
N LEU A 317 -28.06 -16.61 -22.54
CA LEU A 317 -29.33 -16.16 -21.98
C LEU A 317 -29.89 -14.95 -22.73
N PHE A 318 -29.01 -14.10 -23.24
CA PHE A 318 -29.36 -12.85 -23.91
C PHE A 318 -29.03 -12.90 -25.40
N ARG A 319 -29.95 -12.39 -26.23
CA ARG A 319 -29.74 -12.20 -27.68
C ARG A 319 -28.60 -11.20 -27.89
N GLY A 320 -27.73 -11.46 -28.85
CA GLY A 320 -26.58 -10.63 -29.18
C GLY A 320 -25.31 -10.94 -28.36
N GLN A 321 -25.36 -11.99 -27.53
CA GLN A 321 -24.21 -12.45 -26.73
C GLN A 321 -23.56 -13.73 -27.28
N GLU A 322 -23.78 -14.01 -28.58
CA GLU A 322 -23.25 -15.21 -29.24
C GLU A 322 -21.71 -15.28 -29.21
N LEU A 323 -21.05 -14.11 -29.17
CA LEU A 323 -19.59 -13.99 -29.01
C LEU A 323 -19.07 -14.68 -27.73
N MET A 324 -19.87 -14.71 -26.67
CA MET A 324 -19.46 -15.26 -25.38
C MET A 324 -19.79 -16.77 -25.22
N LYS A 325 -20.40 -17.39 -26.23
CA LYS A 325 -20.67 -18.83 -26.19
C LYS A 325 -19.37 -19.62 -26.07
N ASN A 326 -19.31 -20.57 -25.16
CA ASN A 326 -18.14 -21.38 -24.80
C ASN A 326 -16.92 -20.56 -24.36
N LYS A 327 -17.13 -19.34 -23.87
CA LYS A 327 -16.09 -18.50 -23.28
C LYS A 327 -16.31 -18.28 -21.79
N SER A 328 -15.22 -18.05 -21.09
CA SER A 328 -15.21 -17.75 -19.67
C SER A 328 -15.17 -16.24 -19.39
N MET A 329 -15.44 -15.85 -18.16
CA MET A 329 -15.24 -14.48 -17.69
C MET A 329 -13.76 -14.08 -17.77
N GLY A 330 -12.82 -15.01 -17.50
CA GLY A 330 -11.38 -14.76 -17.61
C GLY A 330 -10.94 -14.46 -19.04
N GLU A 331 -11.51 -15.15 -20.06
CA GLU A 331 -11.24 -14.85 -21.48
C GLU A 331 -11.75 -13.45 -21.86
N LEU A 332 -12.94 -13.06 -21.40
CA LEU A 332 -13.45 -11.69 -21.61
C LEU A 332 -12.54 -10.66 -20.97
N PHE A 333 -12.14 -10.89 -19.72
CA PHE A 333 -11.27 -9.98 -18.95
C PHE A 333 -9.90 -9.80 -19.62
N SER A 334 -9.29 -10.91 -20.08
CA SER A 334 -8.03 -10.88 -20.83
C SER A 334 -8.18 -10.12 -22.15
N ALA A 335 -9.25 -10.39 -22.91
CA ALA A 335 -9.51 -9.71 -24.18
C ALA A 335 -9.71 -8.19 -23.99
N GLN A 336 -10.42 -7.77 -22.93
CA GLN A 336 -10.60 -6.35 -22.61
C GLN A 336 -9.27 -5.68 -22.24
N ALA A 337 -8.41 -6.35 -21.44
CA ALA A 337 -7.09 -5.84 -21.10
C ALA A 337 -6.20 -5.65 -22.34
N ASP A 338 -6.19 -6.63 -23.24
CA ASP A 338 -5.43 -6.53 -24.49
C ASP A 338 -5.98 -5.46 -25.43
N ALA A 339 -7.30 -5.39 -25.60
CA ALA A 339 -7.95 -4.39 -26.45
C ALA A 339 -7.68 -2.95 -25.97
N VAL A 340 -7.75 -2.69 -24.66
CA VAL A 340 -7.41 -1.37 -24.11
C VAL A 340 -5.95 -1.04 -24.35
N ARG A 341 -5.03 -1.97 -24.09
CA ARG A 341 -3.60 -1.76 -24.33
C ARG A 341 -3.30 -1.44 -25.80
N GLU A 342 -3.93 -2.16 -26.73
CA GLU A 342 -3.80 -1.91 -28.18
C GLU A 342 -4.38 -0.56 -28.58
N SER A 343 -5.55 -0.21 -28.05
CA SER A 343 -6.18 1.10 -28.29
C SER A 343 -5.31 2.25 -27.75
N LEU A 344 -4.72 2.10 -26.58
CA LEU A 344 -3.78 3.08 -26.01
C LEU A 344 -2.56 3.25 -26.94
N ALA A 345 -1.97 2.15 -27.41
CA ALA A 345 -0.83 2.19 -28.33
C ALA A 345 -1.19 2.86 -29.66
N ALA A 346 -2.34 2.53 -30.26
CA ALA A 346 -2.85 3.16 -31.47
C ALA A 346 -3.09 4.67 -31.31
N ALA A 347 -3.57 5.08 -30.15
CA ALA A 347 -3.75 6.49 -29.77
C ALA A 347 -2.46 7.19 -29.33
N ARG A 348 -1.32 6.50 -29.38
CA ARG A 348 0.00 7.00 -28.91
C ARG A 348 0.00 7.46 -27.45
N VAL A 349 -0.77 6.80 -26.61
CA VAL A 349 -0.72 6.96 -25.16
C VAL A 349 0.41 6.11 -24.61
N ASN A 350 1.29 6.72 -23.83
CA ASN A 350 2.45 6.03 -23.30
C ASN A 350 2.07 5.10 -22.14
N SER A 351 2.53 3.86 -22.24
CA SER A 351 2.24 2.84 -21.23
C SER A 351 3.37 1.82 -21.11
N LEU A 352 3.43 1.16 -19.97
CA LEU A 352 4.31 0.05 -19.67
C LEU A 352 3.54 -1.07 -18.97
N SER A 353 3.59 -2.29 -19.51
CA SER A 353 2.92 -3.44 -18.91
C SER A 353 3.78 -4.10 -17.84
N CYS A 354 3.20 -4.23 -16.66
CA CYS A 354 3.72 -4.90 -15.49
C CYS A 354 2.95 -6.21 -15.29
N GLN A 355 3.57 -7.36 -15.54
CA GLN A 355 2.89 -8.65 -15.54
C GLN A 355 3.33 -9.53 -14.36
N LEU A 356 2.35 -10.06 -13.62
CA LEU A 356 2.52 -11.08 -12.61
C LEU A 356 1.91 -12.39 -13.09
N GLU A 357 2.53 -13.52 -12.78
CA GLU A 357 1.96 -14.85 -13.05
C GLU A 357 0.74 -15.11 -12.15
N LYS A 358 0.89 -14.83 -10.85
CA LYS A 358 -0.12 -15.01 -9.81
C LYS A 358 0.09 -14.05 -8.65
N ILE A 359 -0.89 -13.97 -7.77
CA ILE A 359 -0.79 -13.26 -6.48
C ILE A 359 -0.63 -14.32 -5.38
N ASP A 360 0.57 -14.34 -4.82
CA ASP A 360 0.94 -15.07 -3.61
C ASP A 360 1.86 -14.19 -2.73
N GLU A 361 2.23 -14.69 -1.56
CA GLU A 361 3.07 -13.97 -0.60
C GLU A 361 4.38 -13.49 -1.24
N SER A 362 5.01 -14.33 -2.05
CA SER A 362 6.30 -14.00 -2.70
C SER A 362 6.15 -12.95 -3.79
N SER A 363 5.15 -13.08 -4.66
CA SER A 363 4.92 -12.12 -5.75
C SER A 363 4.50 -10.75 -5.22
N LEU A 364 3.68 -10.72 -4.17
CA LEU A 364 3.22 -9.48 -3.57
C LEU A 364 4.33 -8.78 -2.78
N ALA A 365 5.14 -9.51 -2.02
CA ALA A 365 6.32 -8.96 -1.35
C ALA A 365 7.35 -8.43 -2.34
N ALA A 366 7.53 -9.13 -3.47
CA ALA A 366 8.38 -8.66 -4.55
C ALA A 366 7.87 -7.34 -5.13
N LEU A 367 6.56 -7.22 -5.35
CA LEU A 367 5.93 -6.01 -5.88
C LEU A 367 6.12 -4.82 -4.92
N PHE A 368 5.87 -5.00 -3.62
CA PHE A 368 6.12 -3.97 -2.61
C PHE A 368 7.59 -3.53 -2.60
N MET A 369 8.53 -4.47 -2.51
CA MET A 369 9.95 -4.14 -2.45
C MET A 369 10.44 -3.49 -3.75
N LEU A 370 10.00 -3.94 -4.93
CA LEU A 370 10.34 -3.30 -6.21
C LEU A 370 9.93 -1.83 -6.23
N PHE A 371 8.69 -1.51 -5.85
CA PHE A 371 8.24 -0.12 -5.88
C PHE A 371 8.89 0.74 -4.80
N GLN A 372 9.23 0.20 -3.65
CA GLN A 372 10.05 0.91 -2.65
C GLN A 372 11.44 1.25 -3.22
N LEU A 373 12.09 0.31 -3.92
CA LEU A 373 13.39 0.54 -4.56
C LEU A 373 13.29 1.52 -5.74
N ILE A 374 12.24 1.43 -6.55
CA ILE A 374 11.97 2.37 -7.65
C ILE A 374 11.82 3.80 -7.11
N ILE A 375 11.02 3.98 -6.06
CA ILE A 375 10.81 5.29 -5.41
C ILE A 375 12.11 5.82 -4.80
N GLY A 376 12.87 4.97 -4.11
CA GLY A 376 14.19 5.36 -3.60
C GLY A 376 15.13 5.80 -4.71
N THR A 377 15.17 5.06 -5.83
CA THR A 377 16.00 5.37 -6.99
C THR A 377 15.56 6.65 -7.69
N LEU A 378 14.24 6.88 -7.84
CA LEU A 378 13.70 8.15 -8.34
C LEU A 378 14.08 9.32 -7.43
N GLY A 379 14.06 9.14 -6.11
CA GLY A 379 14.52 10.15 -5.16
C GLY A 379 15.99 10.55 -5.37
N GLU A 380 16.87 9.56 -5.62
CA GLU A 380 18.27 9.83 -5.94
C GLU A 380 18.44 10.49 -7.33
N ALA A 381 17.69 10.04 -8.35
CA ALA A 381 17.74 10.62 -9.69
C ALA A 381 17.24 12.08 -9.74
N LEU A 382 16.20 12.39 -8.98
CA LEU A 382 15.63 13.75 -8.88
C LEU A 382 16.35 14.62 -7.84
N ASN A 383 17.35 14.09 -7.15
CA ASN A 383 18.08 14.76 -6.07
C ASN A 383 17.19 15.26 -4.93
N ILE A 384 16.13 14.51 -4.58
CA ILE A 384 15.16 14.89 -3.53
C ILE A 384 15.24 13.95 -2.33
N ASN A 385 14.79 14.41 -1.15
CA ASN A 385 14.57 13.51 0.00
C ASN A 385 13.24 12.79 -0.15
N ALA A 386 13.28 11.52 -0.58
CA ALA A 386 12.07 10.71 -0.78
C ALA A 386 11.49 10.13 0.53
N TYR A 387 12.08 10.41 1.69
CA TYR A 387 11.76 9.71 2.95
C TYR A 387 11.09 10.59 4.00
N ASP A 388 11.08 11.91 3.84
CA ASP A 388 10.34 12.87 4.66
C ASP A 388 8.99 13.26 4.03
N GLN A 389 8.16 14.00 4.76
CA GLN A 389 6.85 14.51 4.30
C GLN A 389 6.49 15.85 4.98
N PRO A 390 7.26 16.94 4.74
CA PRO A 390 7.02 18.20 5.44
C PRO A 390 5.65 18.84 5.14
N GLY A 391 5.06 18.52 3.98
CA GLY A 391 3.78 19.11 3.53
C GLY A 391 2.57 18.76 4.39
N VAL A 392 2.62 17.70 5.21
CA VAL A 392 1.46 17.28 6.04
C VAL A 392 1.46 17.91 7.43
N GLU A 393 2.56 18.54 7.85
CA GLU A 393 2.69 19.06 9.23
C GLU A 393 1.76 20.25 9.51
N ALA A 394 1.56 21.14 8.55
CA ALA A 394 0.68 22.30 8.69
C ALA A 394 -0.77 21.89 9.03
N GLY A 395 -1.29 20.84 8.38
CA GLY A 395 -2.62 20.31 8.67
C GLY A 395 -2.75 19.77 10.09
N LYS A 396 -1.74 19.04 10.58
CA LYS A 396 -1.73 18.51 11.95
C LYS A 396 -1.72 19.63 13.01
N VAL A 397 -0.93 20.67 12.77
CA VAL A 397 -0.89 21.86 13.66
C VAL A 397 -2.23 22.56 13.68
N ALA A 398 -2.82 22.81 12.50
CA ALA A 398 -4.13 23.45 12.41
C ALA A 398 -5.23 22.65 13.12
N ALA A 399 -5.27 21.32 12.94
CA ALA A 399 -6.24 20.48 13.63
C ALA A 399 -6.15 20.58 15.14
N LYS A 400 -4.94 20.60 15.72
CA LYS A 400 -4.74 20.81 17.17
C LYS A 400 -5.30 22.16 17.64
N ILE A 401 -5.06 23.23 16.86
CA ILE A 401 -5.57 24.58 17.21
C ILE A 401 -7.10 24.58 17.22
N TYR A 402 -7.75 24.00 16.20
CA TYR A 402 -9.21 23.91 16.14
C TYR A 402 -9.79 23.17 17.34
N LEU A 403 -9.24 22.02 17.71
CA LEU A 403 -9.68 21.23 18.87
C LEU A 403 -9.51 21.99 20.17
N THR A 404 -8.36 22.67 20.38
CA THR A 404 -8.12 23.48 21.58
C THR A 404 -9.11 24.63 21.70
N ASN A 405 -9.42 25.32 20.60
CA ASN A 405 -10.38 26.43 20.60
C ASN A 405 -11.80 25.97 20.90
N GLN A 406 -12.22 24.80 20.42
CA GLN A 406 -13.52 24.21 20.74
C GLN A 406 -13.63 23.89 22.25
N THR A 407 -12.60 23.31 22.85
CA THR A 407 -12.57 23.02 24.28
C THR A 407 -12.70 24.30 25.12
N ASN A 408 -11.95 25.36 24.77
CA ASN A 408 -12.02 26.63 25.47
C ASN A 408 -13.40 27.34 25.34
N SER A 409 -14.12 27.14 24.24
CA SER A 409 -15.46 27.67 24.02
C SER A 409 -16.54 26.90 24.80
N GLN A 410 -16.34 25.61 25.08
CA GLN A 410 -17.23 24.79 25.89
C GLN A 410 -17.07 25.05 27.41
N ILE A 411 -15.85 25.36 27.85
CA ILE A 411 -15.57 25.70 29.27
C ILE A 411 -16.15 27.06 29.64
N LYS A 412 -16.36 27.96 28.67
CA LYS A 412 -16.94 29.30 28.88
C LYS A 412 -18.47 29.35 28.82
N LYS A 413 -19.14 28.25 28.53
CA LYS A 413 -20.60 28.07 28.64
C LYS A 413 -20.96 27.28 29.89
#